data_b501d984ebd6fe2eea3017bc89c8aef2
#
_entry.id   b501d984ebd6fe2eea3017bc89c8aef2
#
_cell.length_a   1.000
_cell.length_b   1.000
_cell.length_c   1.000
_cell.angle_alpha   90.00
_cell.angle_beta   90.00
_cell.angle_gamma   90.00
#
_symmetry.space_group_name_H-M   'P 1'
#
loop_
_entity.id
_entity.type
_entity.pdbx_description
1 polymer ?
#
loop_
_entity_poly.entity_id
_entity_poly.type
_entity_poly.pdbx_seq_one_letter_code
_entity_poly.pdbx_strand_id
1 'polypeptide(L)'
;MLRPALRATALCVLLLAAIWAVPSFAISKEFNQSYPLQPGGSLELQNVNGTVDVQGWDRNEIEVRAVKTAKQRESDLERVSIEVDAKPDAVSIATRYPQNEGVEVAVDYTIHVPHGARVEHIGTVNGTLRIAGVENVEDLHTVNGNIEVFEAGGTVHAHTTNGNVHLELAHLPDKIGATAETTNGSLVLAVPSDMQADIQARCLNGNFYSELPMTMESTQRPREIHGKLGRGGAPIHLRTVNGGIRLVVLRSTV
;
A
#
# COMPACT_ATOMS: atom_id res chain seq x y z
N MET A 1 -24.79 34.77 -80.95
CA MET A 1 -25.14 33.42 -80.44
C MET A 1 -24.27 33.10 -79.27
N LEU A 2 -24.76 33.35 -78.04
CA LEU A 2 -24.05 33.06 -76.80
C LEU A 2 -24.55 31.72 -76.24
N ARG A 3 -23.61 30.80 -75.93
CA ARG A 3 -23.88 29.56 -75.17
C ARG A 3 -23.67 29.83 -73.70
N PRO A 4 -24.55 29.42 -72.74
CA PRO A 4 -24.33 29.55 -71.36
C PRO A 4 -23.54 28.36 -70.84
N ALA A 5 -22.51 28.64 -70.00
CA ALA A 5 -21.69 27.67 -69.30
C ALA A 5 -22.43 27.11 -68.04
N LEU A 6 -22.58 25.82 -68.01
CA LEU A 6 -23.12 25.08 -66.83
C LEU A 6 -22.05 25.01 -65.74
N ARG A 7 -22.30 25.63 -64.60
CA ARG A 7 -21.46 25.49 -63.39
C ARG A 7 -22.00 24.31 -62.60
N ALA A 8 -21.21 23.24 -62.53
CA ALA A 8 -21.46 22.12 -61.65
C ALA A 8 -20.94 22.46 -60.25
N THR A 9 -21.84 22.61 -59.29
CA THR A 9 -21.52 22.72 -57.85
C THR A 9 -21.38 21.32 -57.25
N ALA A 10 -20.15 20.93 -56.89
CA ALA A 10 -19.89 19.70 -56.16
C ALA A 10 -20.24 19.90 -54.68
N LEU A 11 -21.26 19.20 -54.22
CA LEU A 11 -21.67 19.15 -52.82
C LEU A 11 -20.81 18.12 -52.10
N CYS A 12 -19.79 18.58 -51.34
CA CYS A 12 -19.03 17.73 -50.42
C CYS A 12 -19.87 17.42 -49.17
N VAL A 13 -20.40 16.20 -49.09
CA VAL A 13 -21.03 15.68 -47.87
C VAL A 13 -19.94 15.19 -46.94
N LEU A 14 -19.63 15.98 -45.90
CA LEU A 14 -18.78 15.59 -44.79
C LEU A 14 -19.58 14.65 -43.85
N LEU A 15 -19.35 13.34 -43.95
CA LEU A 15 -19.81 12.35 -43.01
C LEU A 15 -18.98 12.49 -41.69
N LEU A 16 -19.52 13.20 -40.70
CA LEU A 16 -19.03 13.17 -39.33
C LEU A 16 -19.38 11.81 -38.73
N ALA A 17 -18.40 10.90 -38.71
CA ALA A 17 -18.47 9.67 -37.91
C ALA A 17 -18.38 10.07 -36.44
N ALA A 18 -19.51 10.19 -35.76
CA ALA A 18 -19.55 10.27 -34.30
C ALA A 18 -19.06 8.95 -33.72
N ILE A 19 -17.80 8.92 -33.26
CA ILE A 19 -17.27 7.80 -32.48
C ILE A 19 -17.98 7.87 -31.11
N TRP A 20 -18.99 7.05 -30.96
CA TRP A 20 -19.61 6.83 -29.66
C TRP A 20 -18.61 6.03 -28.83
N ALA A 21 -17.93 6.69 -27.90
CA ALA A 21 -17.18 6.02 -26.85
C ALA A 21 -18.19 5.24 -26.02
N VAL A 22 -18.26 3.93 -26.23
CA VAL A 22 -19.02 3.03 -25.39
C VAL A 22 -18.32 3.03 -24.04
N PRO A 23 -18.97 3.44 -22.93
CA PRO A 23 -18.35 3.34 -21.62
C PRO A 23 -18.08 1.85 -21.35
N SER A 24 -16.81 1.52 -21.21
CA SER A 24 -16.40 0.18 -20.78
C SER A 24 -16.80 0.07 -19.31
N PHE A 25 -17.94 -0.54 -19.03
CA PHE A 25 -18.30 -0.90 -17.66
C PHE A 25 -17.34 -2.01 -17.22
N ALA A 26 -16.52 -1.71 -16.22
CA ALA A 26 -15.73 -2.73 -15.57
C ALA A 26 -16.70 -3.76 -14.96
N ILE A 27 -16.47 -5.03 -15.27
CA ILE A 27 -17.27 -6.13 -14.75
C ILE A 27 -16.80 -6.36 -13.31
N SER A 28 -17.65 -6.05 -12.33
CA SER A 28 -17.27 -6.11 -10.91
C SER A 28 -18.29 -6.85 -10.07
N LYS A 29 -17.81 -7.43 -8.97
CA LYS A 29 -18.63 -8.09 -7.94
C LYS A 29 -18.14 -7.68 -6.56
N GLU A 30 -19.08 -7.26 -5.72
CA GLU A 30 -18.79 -6.82 -4.36
C GLU A 30 -18.95 -7.96 -3.34
N PHE A 31 -18.10 -7.92 -2.33
CA PHE A 31 -18.19 -8.73 -1.11
C PHE A 31 -18.19 -7.75 0.07
N ASN A 32 -19.14 -7.93 0.99
CA ASN A 32 -19.22 -7.08 2.19
C ASN A 32 -19.70 -7.93 3.37
N GLN A 33 -18.85 -8.08 4.38
CA GLN A 33 -19.17 -8.82 5.60
C GLN A 33 -18.47 -8.20 6.82
N SER A 34 -19.13 -8.34 7.99
CA SER A 34 -18.56 -7.95 9.28
C SER A 34 -18.41 -9.14 10.20
N TYR A 35 -17.34 -9.15 10.97
CA TYR A 35 -17.01 -10.20 11.93
C TYR A 35 -16.69 -9.58 13.29
N PRO A 36 -17.29 -10.08 14.39
CA PRO A 36 -16.89 -9.63 15.72
C PRO A 36 -15.41 -9.94 15.98
N LEU A 37 -14.70 -8.98 16.54
CA LEU A 37 -13.31 -9.15 16.95
C LEU A 37 -13.14 -8.67 18.39
N GLN A 38 -12.54 -9.51 19.22
CA GLN A 38 -12.20 -9.15 20.60
C GLN A 38 -11.10 -8.07 20.62
N PRO A 39 -11.05 -7.22 21.67
CA PRO A 39 -9.96 -6.27 21.83
C PRO A 39 -8.59 -6.95 21.78
N GLY A 40 -7.67 -6.41 20.98
CA GLY A 40 -6.35 -7.01 20.75
C GLY A 40 -6.33 -8.21 19.81
N GLY A 41 -7.45 -8.52 19.17
CA GLY A 41 -7.51 -9.57 18.15
C GLY A 41 -6.74 -9.19 16.89
N SER A 42 -6.48 -10.19 16.03
CA SER A 42 -5.58 -10.03 14.88
C SER A 42 -6.27 -10.12 13.53
N LEU A 43 -5.66 -9.45 12.54
CA LEU A 43 -5.99 -9.53 11.12
C LEU A 43 -4.81 -10.06 10.34
N GLU A 44 -5.05 -11.08 9.51
CA GLU A 44 -4.17 -11.52 8.45
C GLU A 44 -4.87 -11.43 7.10
N LEU A 45 -4.17 -11.00 6.04
CA LEU A 45 -4.71 -10.97 4.69
C LEU A 45 -3.65 -11.34 3.65
N GLN A 46 -4.00 -12.26 2.76
CA GLN A 46 -3.21 -12.60 1.59
C GLN A 46 -4.00 -12.34 0.30
N ASN A 47 -3.48 -11.44 -0.51
CA ASN A 47 -4.01 -11.12 -1.82
C ASN A 47 -2.95 -11.42 -2.90
N VAL A 48 -3.34 -11.31 -4.18
CA VAL A 48 -2.41 -11.43 -5.31
C VAL A 48 -2.44 -10.15 -6.14
N ASN A 49 -3.62 -9.72 -6.59
CA ASN A 49 -3.78 -8.54 -7.42
C ASN A 49 -4.83 -7.62 -6.80
N GLY A 50 -4.48 -6.37 -6.60
CA GLY A 50 -5.35 -5.33 -6.06
C GLY A 50 -4.80 -4.68 -4.81
N THR A 51 -5.36 -3.53 -4.49
CA THR A 51 -5.00 -2.70 -3.34
C THR A 51 -5.61 -3.26 -2.06
N VAL A 52 -4.91 -3.08 -0.95
CA VAL A 52 -5.42 -3.38 0.39
C VAL A 52 -5.34 -2.11 1.23
N ASP A 53 -6.48 -1.58 1.63
CA ASP A 53 -6.62 -0.42 2.51
C ASP A 53 -7.21 -0.89 3.85
N VAL A 54 -6.47 -0.69 4.95
CA VAL A 54 -6.88 -1.04 6.31
C VAL A 54 -6.95 0.23 7.14
N GLN A 55 -8.09 0.48 7.75
CA GLN A 55 -8.36 1.68 8.54
C GLN A 55 -8.83 1.31 9.95
N GLY A 56 -8.23 1.95 10.95
CA GLY A 56 -8.66 1.84 12.33
C GLY A 56 -10.01 2.52 12.58
N TRP A 57 -10.85 1.95 13.46
CA TRP A 57 -12.10 2.54 13.91
C TRP A 57 -12.45 2.18 15.37
N ASP A 58 -13.49 2.83 15.92
CA ASP A 58 -13.91 2.66 17.32
C ASP A 58 -14.93 1.52 17.54
N ARG A 59 -14.98 0.51 16.65
CA ARG A 59 -15.91 -0.62 16.81
C ARG A 59 -15.16 -1.90 17.12
N ASN A 60 -15.79 -2.83 17.88
CA ASN A 60 -15.23 -4.14 18.20
C ASN A 60 -15.60 -5.19 17.13
N GLU A 61 -15.40 -4.87 15.88
CA GLU A 61 -15.64 -5.74 14.74
C GLU A 61 -14.68 -5.41 13.60
N ILE A 62 -14.47 -6.37 12.70
CA ILE A 62 -13.81 -6.13 11.42
C ILE A 62 -14.89 -6.05 10.34
N GLU A 63 -14.94 -4.98 9.56
CA GLU A 63 -15.71 -4.89 8.33
C GLU A 63 -14.79 -5.14 7.14
N VAL A 64 -15.14 -6.12 6.32
CA VAL A 64 -14.39 -6.49 5.12
C VAL A 64 -15.22 -6.16 3.90
N ARG A 65 -14.78 -5.18 3.13
CA ARG A 65 -15.31 -4.89 1.80
C ARG A 65 -14.28 -5.27 0.77
N ALA A 66 -14.70 -6.02 -0.24
CA ALA A 66 -13.83 -6.34 -1.36
C ALA A 66 -14.58 -6.16 -2.68
N VAL A 67 -13.90 -5.56 -3.66
CA VAL A 67 -14.42 -5.40 -5.02
C VAL A 67 -13.57 -6.23 -5.95
N LYS A 68 -14.16 -7.31 -6.48
CA LYS A 68 -13.54 -8.10 -7.55
C LYS A 68 -13.81 -7.46 -8.90
N THR A 69 -12.79 -7.18 -9.67
CA THR A 69 -12.89 -6.57 -11.00
C THR A 69 -12.21 -7.46 -12.04
N ALA A 70 -12.96 -7.90 -13.05
CA ALA A 70 -12.44 -8.68 -14.16
C ALA A 70 -12.20 -7.78 -15.38
N LYS A 71 -11.04 -7.97 -16.06
CA LYS A 71 -10.70 -7.20 -17.27
C LYS A 71 -11.42 -7.67 -18.53
N GLN A 72 -11.70 -8.96 -18.65
CA GLN A 72 -12.17 -9.54 -19.91
C GLN A 72 -13.50 -10.28 -19.79
N ARG A 73 -13.70 -11.13 -18.80
CA ARG A 73 -14.84 -12.04 -18.71
C ARG A 73 -15.48 -12.03 -17.34
N GLU A 74 -16.78 -11.90 -17.29
CA GLU A 74 -17.55 -11.98 -16.04
C GLU A 74 -17.38 -13.34 -15.34
N SER A 75 -17.27 -14.42 -16.10
CA SER A 75 -17.02 -15.77 -15.57
C SER A 75 -15.73 -15.88 -14.75
N ASP A 76 -14.74 -15.00 -14.98
CA ASP A 76 -13.50 -15.01 -14.22
C ASP A 76 -13.71 -14.54 -12.76
N LEU A 77 -14.75 -13.73 -12.48
CA LEU A 77 -15.10 -13.31 -11.12
C LEU A 77 -15.50 -14.49 -10.23
N GLU A 78 -16.18 -15.50 -10.80
CA GLU A 78 -16.61 -16.69 -10.05
C GLU A 78 -15.45 -17.66 -9.78
N ARG A 79 -14.38 -17.55 -10.53
CA ARG A 79 -13.19 -18.40 -10.42
C ARG A 79 -12.20 -17.92 -9.34
N VAL A 80 -12.35 -16.67 -8.89
CA VAL A 80 -11.56 -16.11 -7.79
C VAL A 80 -12.45 -16.07 -6.56
N SER A 81 -12.06 -16.79 -5.51
CA SER A 81 -12.79 -16.83 -4.25
C SER A 81 -12.09 -16.02 -3.17
N ILE A 82 -12.87 -15.45 -2.26
CA ILE A 82 -12.43 -14.82 -1.02
C ILE A 82 -12.79 -15.79 0.10
N GLU A 83 -11.80 -16.35 0.74
CA GLU A 83 -11.94 -17.23 1.90
C GLU A 83 -11.70 -16.43 3.17
N VAL A 84 -12.60 -16.54 4.13
CA VAL A 84 -12.48 -15.88 5.43
C VAL A 84 -12.62 -16.92 6.54
N ASP A 85 -11.59 -17.07 7.36
CA ASP A 85 -11.63 -17.80 8.62
C ASP A 85 -11.71 -16.79 9.77
N ALA A 86 -12.90 -16.68 10.35
CA ALA A 86 -13.17 -15.71 11.41
C ALA A 86 -13.35 -16.42 12.75
N LYS A 87 -12.47 -16.10 13.68
CA LYS A 87 -12.50 -16.49 15.09
C LYS A 87 -12.69 -15.25 15.95
N PRO A 88 -13.12 -15.40 17.22
CA PRO A 88 -13.32 -14.25 18.10
C PRO A 88 -12.06 -13.39 18.33
N ASP A 89 -10.88 -13.98 18.21
CA ASP A 89 -9.56 -13.36 18.45
C ASP A 89 -8.71 -13.18 17.19
N ALA A 90 -9.13 -13.73 16.05
CA ALA A 90 -8.38 -13.64 14.79
C ALA A 90 -9.27 -13.73 13.56
N VAL A 91 -9.02 -12.92 12.56
CA VAL A 91 -9.65 -13.00 11.23
C VAL A 91 -8.56 -13.15 10.18
N SER A 92 -8.61 -14.25 9.44
CA SER A 92 -7.69 -14.52 8.33
C SER A 92 -8.46 -14.49 7.00
N ILE A 93 -7.96 -13.74 6.03
CA ILE A 93 -8.57 -13.53 4.72
C ILE A 93 -7.58 -13.99 3.65
N ALA A 94 -8.04 -14.81 2.70
CA ALA A 94 -7.23 -15.24 1.59
C ALA A 94 -7.98 -15.14 0.26
N THR A 95 -7.38 -14.46 -0.72
CA THR A 95 -7.85 -14.48 -2.10
C THR A 95 -7.27 -15.69 -2.82
N ARG A 96 -8.13 -16.58 -3.32
CA ARG A 96 -7.72 -17.79 -4.05
C ARG A 96 -7.95 -17.64 -5.54
N TYR A 97 -6.90 -17.82 -6.29
CA TYR A 97 -6.92 -17.86 -7.76
C TYR A 97 -6.79 -19.31 -8.23
N PRO A 98 -7.43 -19.68 -9.36
CA PRO A 98 -7.27 -21.01 -9.94
C PRO A 98 -5.81 -21.22 -10.39
N GLN A 99 -5.30 -22.42 -10.16
CA GLN A 99 -3.96 -22.79 -10.62
C GLN A 99 -3.95 -23.00 -12.14
N ASN A 100 -2.87 -22.55 -12.80
CA ASN A 100 -2.60 -22.77 -14.23
C ASN A 100 -3.61 -22.18 -15.22
N GLU A 101 -4.41 -21.21 -14.82
CA GLU A 101 -5.37 -20.54 -15.68
C GLU A 101 -5.15 -19.03 -15.64
N GLY A 102 -4.95 -18.42 -16.80
CA GLY A 102 -4.73 -16.98 -16.95
C GLY A 102 -6.00 -16.17 -16.62
N VAL A 103 -6.30 -16.03 -15.33
CA VAL A 103 -7.42 -15.22 -14.84
C VAL A 103 -6.92 -13.84 -14.47
N GLU A 104 -7.43 -12.81 -15.15
CA GLU A 104 -7.09 -11.42 -14.89
C GLU A 104 -8.19 -10.75 -14.05
N VAL A 105 -8.17 -11.01 -12.75
CA VAL A 105 -9.06 -10.40 -11.76
C VAL A 105 -8.22 -9.65 -10.74
N ALA A 106 -8.60 -8.41 -10.43
CA ALA A 106 -8.11 -7.67 -9.27
C ALA A 106 -9.14 -7.77 -8.15
N VAL A 107 -8.67 -7.84 -6.91
CA VAL A 107 -9.51 -7.79 -5.71
C VAL A 107 -8.99 -6.67 -4.83
N ASP A 108 -9.73 -5.57 -4.82
CA ASP A 108 -9.40 -4.40 -3.99
C ASP A 108 -10.15 -4.52 -2.67
N TYR A 109 -9.40 -4.46 -1.56
CA TYR A 109 -9.93 -4.56 -0.21
C TYR A 109 -9.97 -3.19 0.48
N THR A 110 -11.08 -2.91 1.15
CA THR A 110 -11.19 -1.86 2.17
C THR A 110 -11.66 -2.54 3.46
N ILE A 111 -10.83 -2.48 4.48
CA ILE A 111 -11.05 -3.19 5.74
C ILE A 111 -11.01 -2.18 6.88
N HIS A 112 -12.03 -2.23 7.73
CA HIS A 112 -12.04 -1.46 8.97
C HIS A 112 -11.79 -2.41 10.14
N VAL A 113 -10.84 -2.05 11.02
CA VAL A 113 -10.46 -2.84 12.19
C VAL A 113 -10.50 -1.98 13.45
N PRO A 114 -10.71 -2.54 14.66
CA PRO A 114 -10.51 -1.78 15.88
C PRO A 114 -9.12 -1.15 15.94
N HIS A 115 -8.96 0.08 16.47
CA HIS A 115 -7.65 0.74 16.60
C HIS A 115 -6.61 -0.12 17.34
N GLY A 116 -7.03 -0.85 18.37
CA GLY A 116 -6.18 -1.76 19.14
C GLY A 116 -6.04 -3.17 18.55
N ALA A 117 -6.51 -3.43 17.33
CA ALA A 117 -6.26 -4.69 16.65
C ALA A 117 -4.80 -4.81 16.23
N ARG A 118 -4.33 -6.07 16.07
CA ARG A 118 -3.00 -6.35 15.53
C ARG A 118 -3.13 -6.74 14.06
N VAL A 119 -2.48 -5.99 13.19
CA VAL A 119 -2.30 -6.36 11.79
C VAL A 119 -1.03 -7.21 11.72
N GLU A 120 -1.19 -8.55 11.82
CA GLU A 120 -0.05 -9.47 11.93
C GLU A 120 0.63 -9.72 10.59
N HIS A 121 -0.16 -9.92 9.53
CA HIS A 121 0.40 -10.12 8.19
C HIS A 121 -0.55 -9.64 7.10
N ILE A 122 -0.09 -8.69 6.28
CA ILE A 122 -0.79 -8.27 5.06
C ILE A 122 0.15 -8.44 3.87
N GLY A 123 -0.23 -9.33 2.94
CA GLY A 123 0.54 -9.61 1.73
C GLY A 123 -0.24 -9.40 0.44
N THR A 124 0.40 -8.83 -0.57
CA THR A 124 -0.08 -8.83 -1.96
C THR A 124 1.09 -9.01 -2.93
N VAL A 125 0.83 -9.39 -4.16
CA VAL A 125 1.88 -9.43 -5.19
C VAL A 125 1.87 -8.17 -6.01
N ASN A 126 0.71 -7.76 -6.50
CA ASN A 126 0.56 -6.58 -7.35
C ASN A 126 -0.51 -5.65 -6.77
N GLY A 127 -0.09 -4.72 -5.94
CA GLY A 127 -1.00 -3.76 -5.32
C GLY A 127 -0.33 -2.94 -4.22
N THR A 128 -0.93 -1.82 -3.92
CA THR A 128 -0.51 -0.95 -2.82
C THR A 128 -1.13 -1.44 -1.51
N LEU A 129 -0.34 -1.44 -0.45
CA LEU A 129 -0.80 -1.64 0.91
C LEU A 129 -0.88 -0.28 1.60
N ARG A 130 -2.04 0.04 2.16
CA ARG A 130 -2.27 1.26 2.92
C ARG A 130 -2.88 0.92 4.27
N ILE A 131 -2.23 1.34 5.34
CA ILE A 131 -2.68 1.10 6.71
C ILE A 131 -2.75 2.45 7.41
N ALA A 132 -3.85 2.75 8.07
CA ALA A 132 -4.02 4.01 8.78
C ALA A 132 -4.76 3.83 10.12
N GLY A 133 -4.28 4.50 11.17
CA GLY A 133 -4.95 4.53 12.47
C GLY A 133 -5.00 3.19 13.20
N VAL A 134 -4.03 2.31 12.96
CA VAL A 134 -3.87 1.02 13.65
C VAL A 134 -2.56 1.03 14.43
N GLU A 135 -2.64 0.77 15.74
CA GLU A 135 -1.48 0.87 16.61
C GLU A 135 -0.40 -0.18 16.33
N ASN A 136 -0.81 -1.42 16.07
CA ASN A 136 0.11 -2.55 15.94
C ASN A 136 0.08 -3.13 14.52
N VAL A 137 1.14 -2.89 13.77
CA VAL A 137 1.30 -3.36 12.39
C VAL A 137 2.60 -4.14 12.30
N GLU A 138 2.55 -5.47 12.15
CA GLU A 138 3.73 -6.29 12.28
C GLU A 138 4.43 -6.54 10.95
N ASP A 139 3.74 -7.14 9.95
CA ASP A 139 4.38 -7.52 8.69
C ASP A 139 3.55 -7.12 7.47
N LEU A 140 4.15 -6.29 6.63
CA LEU A 140 3.57 -5.82 5.37
C LEU A 140 4.48 -6.19 4.21
N HIS A 141 3.95 -6.97 3.27
CA HIS A 141 4.72 -7.44 2.13
C HIS A 141 4.01 -7.20 0.80
N THR A 142 4.71 -6.62 -0.17
CA THR A 142 4.27 -6.59 -1.58
C THR A 142 5.45 -6.81 -2.51
N VAL A 143 5.19 -7.28 -3.73
CA VAL A 143 6.24 -7.40 -4.75
C VAL A 143 6.25 -6.17 -5.66
N ASN A 144 5.09 -5.80 -6.18
CA ASN A 144 4.94 -4.67 -7.09
C ASN A 144 3.85 -3.73 -6.56
N GLY A 145 4.26 -2.79 -5.73
CA GLY A 145 3.36 -1.80 -5.14
C GLY A 145 4.03 -1.02 -4.03
N ASN A 146 3.39 0.04 -3.61
CA ASN A 146 3.84 0.84 -2.49
C ASN A 146 3.31 0.27 -1.17
N ILE A 147 4.02 0.60 -0.09
CA ILE A 147 3.53 0.40 1.28
C ILE A 147 3.44 1.77 1.94
N GLU A 148 2.27 2.10 2.45
CA GLU A 148 1.98 3.36 3.11
C GLU A 148 1.37 3.06 4.48
N VAL A 149 2.05 3.48 5.54
CA VAL A 149 1.59 3.30 6.92
C VAL A 149 1.51 4.66 7.58
N PHE A 150 0.35 4.97 8.13
CA PHE A 150 0.06 6.25 8.79
C PHE A 150 -0.34 6.01 10.24
N GLU A 151 0.27 6.77 11.14
CA GLU A 151 -0.06 6.78 12.58
C GLU A 151 0.14 5.43 13.29
N ALA A 152 1.16 4.65 12.88
CA ALA A 152 1.50 3.43 13.60
C ALA A 152 2.28 3.73 14.88
N GLY A 153 2.02 2.94 15.92
CA GLY A 153 2.63 3.09 17.25
C GLY A 153 3.45 1.90 17.76
N GLY A 154 3.52 0.81 16.99
CA GLY A 154 4.17 -0.45 17.40
C GLY A 154 5.28 -0.90 16.46
N THR A 155 5.58 -2.18 16.51
CA THR A 155 6.52 -2.81 15.57
C THR A 155 5.98 -2.72 14.16
N VAL A 156 6.81 -2.29 13.20
CA VAL A 156 6.46 -2.27 11.77
C VAL A 156 7.58 -2.92 10.97
N HIS A 157 7.24 -3.97 10.22
CA HIS A 157 8.10 -4.54 9.19
C HIS A 157 7.44 -4.37 7.82
N ALA A 158 8.01 -3.51 6.99
CA ALA A 158 7.49 -3.22 5.65
C ALA A 158 8.52 -3.60 4.58
N HIS A 159 8.13 -4.50 3.68
CA HIS A 159 9.01 -4.97 2.61
C HIS A 159 8.33 -4.92 1.25
N THR A 160 8.97 -4.27 0.26
CA THR A 160 8.56 -4.33 -1.14
C THR A 160 9.75 -4.59 -2.06
N THR A 161 9.51 -5.20 -3.21
CA THR A 161 10.57 -5.34 -4.22
C THR A 161 10.57 -4.14 -5.18
N ASN A 162 9.43 -3.76 -5.71
CA ASN A 162 9.28 -2.67 -6.66
C ASN A 162 8.20 -1.72 -6.18
N GLY A 163 8.60 -0.68 -5.46
CA GLY A 163 7.71 0.33 -4.92
C GLY A 163 8.37 1.14 -3.83
N ASN A 164 7.69 2.18 -3.42
CA ASN A 164 8.14 3.04 -2.34
C ASN A 164 7.54 2.57 -1.01
N VAL A 165 8.25 2.83 0.08
CA VAL A 165 7.72 2.64 1.43
C VAL A 165 7.64 4.00 2.12
N HIS A 166 6.47 4.33 2.62
CA HIS A 166 6.21 5.51 3.43
C HIS A 166 5.70 5.07 4.81
N LEU A 167 6.47 5.34 5.83
CA LEU A 167 6.09 5.06 7.22
C LEU A 167 5.96 6.37 7.99
N GLU A 168 4.81 6.58 8.62
CA GLU A 168 4.57 7.62 9.63
C GLU A 168 4.42 6.97 10.99
N LEU A 169 5.41 7.14 11.85
CA LEU A 169 5.43 6.57 13.19
C LEU A 169 5.13 7.66 14.20
N ALA A 170 3.94 7.61 14.79
CA ALA A 170 3.53 8.58 15.79
C ALA A 170 4.26 8.38 17.12
N HIS A 171 4.52 7.12 17.47
CA HIS A 171 5.18 6.72 18.71
C HIS A 171 5.86 5.37 18.51
N LEU A 172 7.07 5.22 19.08
CA LEU A 172 7.74 3.93 19.21
C LEU A 172 8.08 3.72 20.69
N PRO A 173 7.56 2.68 21.32
CA PRO A 173 8.00 2.30 22.65
C PRO A 173 9.49 1.94 22.67
N ASP A 174 10.17 2.15 23.79
CA ASP A 174 11.56 1.76 23.96
C ASP A 174 11.76 0.29 23.60
N LYS A 175 12.78 0.01 22.76
CA LYS A 175 13.17 -1.32 22.27
C LYS A 175 12.20 -1.96 21.25
N ILE A 176 11.09 -1.33 20.90
CA ILE A 176 10.26 -1.75 19.77
C ILE A 176 10.76 -1.01 18.53
N GLY A 177 11.07 -1.77 17.48
CA GLY A 177 11.72 -1.23 16.30
C GLY A 177 10.83 -1.19 15.08
N ALA A 178 11.30 -0.44 14.06
CA ALA A 178 10.71 -0.44 12.73
C ALA A 178 11.74 -0.85 11.68
N THR A 179 11.29 -1.65 10.71
CA THR A 179 12.12 -2.04 9.56
C THR A 179 11.37 -1.71 8.27
N ALA A 180 12.06 -1.00 7.37
CA ALA A 180 11.53 -0.72 6.03
C ALA A 180 12.57 -1.08 4.98
N GLU A 181 12.16 -1.94 4.04
CA GLU A 181 13.05 -2.41 2.98
C GLU A 181 12.40 -2.30 1.60
N THR A 182 13.17 -1.87 0.62
CA THR A 182 12.79 -1.96 -0.80
C THR A 182 14.01 -2.30 -1.67
N THR A 183 13.77 -2.95 -2.80
CA THR A 183 14.85 -3.15 -3.77
C THR A 183 14.86 -2.01 -4.78
N ASN A 184 13.74 -1.66 -5.36
CA ASN A 184 13.62 -0.61 -6.37
C ASN A 184 12.55 0.40 -5.92
N GLY A 185 12.98 1.43 -5.21
CA GLY A 185 12.12 2.47 -4.70
C GLY A 185 12.77 3.28 -3.59
N SER A 186 12.11 4.32 -3.17
CA SER A 186 12.56 5.20 -2.10
C SER A 186 11.83 4.89 -0.79
N LEU A 187 12.51 5.12 0.32
CA LEU A 187 11.96 5.04 1.66
C LEU A 187 11.76 6.45 2.22
N VAL A 188 10.60 6.69 2.77
CA VAL A 188 10.29 7.90 3.54
C VAL A 188 9.86 7.47 4.94
N LEU A 189 10.57 7.94 5.94
CA LEU A 189 10.21 7.76 7.34
C LEU A 189 9.90 9.13 7.94
N ALA A 190 8.66 9.33 8.35
CA ALA A 190 8.21 10.51 9.07
C ALA A 190 8.05 10.19 10.56
N VAL A 191 8.71 10.96 11.42
CA VAL A 191 8.67 10.78 12.87
C VAL A 191 8.54 12.14 13.58
N PRO A 192 8.00 12.19 14.81
CA PRO A 192 7.99 13.39 15.62
C PRO A 192 9.40 13.98 15.81
N SER A 193 9.48 15.30 15.94
CA SER A 193 10.77 16.00 16.10
C SER A 193 11.53 15.64 17.38
N ASP A 194 10.86 15.12 18.38
CA ASP A 194 11.39 14.69 19.68
C ASP A 194 11.59 13.16 19.79
N MET A 195 11.42 12.42 18.68
CA MET A 195 11.64 10.98 18.62
C MET A 195 13.04 10.60 19.12
N GLN A 196 13.09 9.55 19.95
CA GLN A 196 14.33 8.93 20.41
C GLN A 196 14.51 7.61 19.68
N ALA A 197 15.52 7.49 18.83
CA ALA A 197 15.73 6.29 18.03
C ALA A 197 17.20 6.10 17.62
N ASP A 198 17.58 4.84 17.44
CA ASP A 198 18.84 4.44 16.82
C ASP A 198 18.56 4.09 15.35
N ILE A 199 19.08 4.91 14.44
CA ILE A 199 18.83 4.78 13.01
C ILE A 199 19.98 4.02 12.34
N GLN A 200 19.66 2.94 11.66
CA GLN A 200 20.56 2.25 10.75
C GLN A 200 19.98 2.32 9.34
N ALA A 201 20.63 3.10 8.45
CA ALA A 201 20.17 3.28 7.09
C ALA A 201 21.22 2.79 6.09
N ARG A 202 20.80 2.03 5.07
CA ARG A 202 21.67 1.52 4.01
C ARG A 202 21.07 1.79 2.63
N CYS A 203 21.80 2.59 1.83
CA CYS A 203 21.48 2.87 0.43
C CYS A 203 22.62 2.37 -0.46
N LEU A 204 22.36 1.45 -1.40
CA LEU A 204 23.40 1.06 -2.33
C LEU A 204 23.56 2.08 -3.48
N ASN A 205 22.47 2.41 -4.14
CA ASN A 205 22.41 3.33 -5.27
C ASN A 205 21.40 4.42 -4.98
N GLY A 206 21.79 5.41 -4.21
CA GLY A 206 20.94 6.51 -3.78
C GLY A 206 21.58 7.32 -2.65
N ASN A 207 20.82 8.25 -2.12
CA ASN A 207 21.27 9.16 -1.07
C ASN A 207 20.39 9.04 0.17
N PHE A 208 20.99 9.26 1.32
CA PHE A 208 20.29 9.47 2.57
C PHE A 208 20.15 10.97 2.85
N TYR A 209 18.96 11.38 3.26
CA TYR A 209 18.67 12.75 3.68
C TYR A 209 17.88 12.76 4.98
N SER A 210 18.23 13.63 5.91
CA SER A 210 17.50 13.82 7.17
C SER A 210 17.16 15.30 7.37
N GLU A 211 15.91 15.59 7.69
CA GLU A 211 15.46 16.90 8.20
C GLU A 211 15.73 17.03 9.70
N LEU A 212 15.86 15.90 10.40
CA LEU A 212 16.09 15.84 11.84
C LEU A 212 17.58 15.88 12.17
N PRO A 213 17.99 16.58 13.23
CA PRO A 213 19.36 16.54 13.69
C PRO A 213 19.70 15.15 14.22
N MET A 214 20.79 14.58 13.70
CA MET A 214 21.26 13.26 14.08
C MET A 214 22.69 13.33 14.57
N THR A 215 23.01 12.62 15.65
CA THR A 215 24.39 12.35 16.04
C THR A 215 24.89 11.16 15.22
N MET A 216 25.81 11.42 14.28
CA MET A 216 26.34 10.38 13.41
C MET A 216 27.42 9.56 14.11
N GLU A 217 27.34 8.25 13.98
CA GLU A 217 28.39 7.32 14.41
C GLU A 217 29.28 6.97 13.21
N SER A 218 30.60 6.88 13.43
CA SER A 218 31.52 6.47 12.36
C SER A 218 31.30 5.01 11.99
N THR A 219 31.00 4.75 10.72
CA THR A 219 30.88 3.38 10.23
C THR A 219 32.07 3.04 9.31
N GLN A 220 32.56 1.80 9.39
CA GLN A 220 33.58 1.30 8.47
C GLN A 220 32.98 0.73 7.17
N ARG A 221 31.64 0.67 7.07
CA ARG A 221 30.93 0.12 5.92
C ARG A 221 30.52 1.24 4.97
N PRO A 222 30.94 1.19 3.70
CA PRO A 222 30.47 2.15 2.70
C PRO A 222 28.96 2.10 2.55
N ARG A 223 28.32 3.28 2.42
CA ARG A 223 26.88 3.41 2.16
C ARG A 223 25.96 2.95 3.30
N GLU A 224 26.48 2.80 4.48
CA GLU A 224 25.75 2.53 5.70
C GLU A 224 25.89 3.73 6.65
N ILE A 225 24.77 4.15 7.20
CA ILE A 225 24.68 5.29 8.10
C ILE A 225 24.14 4.79 9.42
N HIS A 226 24.90 5.05 10.48
CA HIS A 226 24.48 4.84 11.84
C HIS A 226 24.37 6.20 12.52
N GLY A 227 23.24 6.46 13.14
CA GLY A 227 23.01 7.73 13.82
C GLY A 227 21.93 7.62 14.87
N LYS A 228 21.94 8.57 15.78
CA LYS A 228 20.98 8.67 16.87
C LYS A 228 20.13 9.91 16.73
N LEU A 229 18.83 9.73 16.86
CA LEU A 229 17.87 10.80 17.10
C LEU A 229 17.79 11.01 18.62
N GLY A 230 18.02 12.25 19.07
CA GLY A 230 18.06 12.56 20.48
C GLY A 230 19.10 11.74 21.23
N ARG A 231 18.68 10.96 22.22
CA ARG A 231 19.56 10.09 23.02
C ARG A 231 19.69 8.66 22.48
N GLY A 232 19.05 8.35 21.35
CA GLY A 232 18.87 7.00 20.88
C GLY A 232 17.71 6.30 21.61
N GLY A 233 17.40 5.04 21.23
CA GLY A 233 16.28 4.28 21.79
C GLY A 233 15.79 3.18 20.88
N ALA A 234 14.60 3.34 20.31
CA ALA A 234 13.99 2.36 19.43
C ALA A 234 14.87 2.11 18.19
N PRO A 235 15.19 0.84 17.85
CA PRO A 235 15.99 0.53 16.66
C PRO A 235 15.16 0.71 15.38
N ILE A 236 15.66 1.48 14.42
CA ILE A 236 15.03 1.68 13.12
C ILE A 236 16.00 1.27 12.02
N HIS A 237 15.60 0.30 11.21
CA HIS A 237 16.38 -0.23 10.09
C HIS A 237 15.75 0.15 8.75
N LEU A 238 16.48 0.90 7.92
CA LEU A 238 16.04 1.34 6.60
C LEU A 238 16.99 0.83 5.53
N ARG A 239 16.47 0.13 4.53
CA ARG A 239 17.31 -0.43 3.48
C ARG A 239 16.70 -0.25 2.09
N THR A 240 17.47 0.32 1.17
CA THR A 240 17.14 0.31 -0.25
C THR A 240 18.36 -0.08 -1.10
N VAL A 241 18.10 -0.72 -2.24
CA VAL A 241 19.15 -1.00 -3.22
C VAL A 241 19.21 0.12 -4.25
N ASN A 242 18.08 0.44 -4.89
CA ASN A 242 17.96 1.47 -5.92
C ASN A 242 16.93 2.50 -5.51
N GLY A 243 17.36 3.59 -4.87
CA GLY A 243 16.52 4.67 -4.39
C GLY A 243 17.12 5.41 -3.21
N GLY A 244 16.46 6.48 -2.79
CA GLY A 244 16.89 7.30 -1.65
C GLY A 244 16.16 6.93 -0.37
N ILE A 245 16.74 7.28 0.78
CA ILE A 245 16.11 7.25 2.09
C ILE A 245 15.95 8.68 2.60
N ARG A 246 14.75 9.04 3.02
CA ARG A 246 14.45 10.35 3.59
C ARG A 246 13.84 10.17 4.97
N LEU A 247 14.47 10.82 5.95
CA LEU A 247 13.93 10.96 7.29
C LEU A 247 13.40 12.39 7.43
N VAL A 248 12.10 12.50 7.68
CA VAL A 248 11.40 13.80 7.71
C VAL A 248 10.66 13.98 9.02
N VAL A 249 10.34 15.24 9.34
CA VAL A 249 9.51 15.54 10.51
C VAL A 249 8.06 15.23 10.20
N LEU A 250 7.42 14.43 11.07
CA LEU A 250 5.98 14.18 11.02
C LEU A 250 5.25 15.51 11.27
N ARG A 251 4.50 15.97 10.29
CA ARG A 251 3.70 17.19 10.38
C ARG A 251 2.26 16.78 10.63
N SER A 252 1.74 17.11 11.82
CA SER A 252 0.30 16.96 12.07
C SER A 252 -0.47 17.76 11.03
N THR A 253 -1.28 17.09 10.23
CA THR A 253 -2.28 17.78 9.40
C THR A 253 -3.37 18.28 10.36
N VAL A 254 -3.44 19.61 10.55
CA VAL A 254 -4.45 20.31 11.33
C VAL A 254 -5.77 20.31 10.57
#